data_39428d6352bf48abbf14fddd7db44f79
#
_entry.id   39428d6352bf48abbf14fddd7db44f79
#
_cell.length_a   1.000
_cell.length_b   1.000
_cell.length_c   1.000
_cell.angle_alpha   90.00
_cell.angle_beta   90.00
_cell.angle_gamma   90.00
#
_symmetry.space_group_name_H-M   'P 1'
#
loop_
_entity.id
_entity.type
_entity.pdbx_description
1 polymer ?
#
loop_
_entity_poly.entity_id
_entity_poly.type
_entity_poly.pdbx_seq_one_letter_code
_entity_poly.pdbx_strand_id
1 'polypeptide(L)'
;DLELTLQKEGQCIDRISSYAGLRSITVEDNKILINGKPVFQRLVLDQGFYPDGIYTAPTDEDLKRDIEISMGLGFNGARLHQKIFEPRFLYWADKLGYLVWGEHASWGLDISGPEGLERFLPEWLEALERDFNHPSIVGWCPFNETSRSQDEEVLRTVYRVTKMVDSTRPVIDTSGYIHVVTDIEDIHDYEQNPEIFKQRYEPLKEGKGIVADHLGGLKYSKNLCFVSEYGGIWWSPKREGWGYGARPQSEEEFIQRYKALTEALLNHPKMCAFCYTQLYDVEQEVNGLYTYDRKPKFDPGVIKAINTQKAAIEE
;
A
#
# COMPACT_ATOMS: atom_id res chain seq x y z
N ASP A 1 -16.14 19.27 -9.87
CA ASP A 1 -16.43 20.14 -8.73
C ASP A 1 -17.93 20.22 -8.51
N LEU A 2 -18.34 20.33 -7.26
CA LEU A 2 -19.73 20.48 -6.81
C LEU A 2 -19.84 21.78 -6.04
N GLU A 3 -20.96 22.47 -6.21
CA GLU A 3 -21.32 23.63 -5.40
C GLU A 3 -22.71 23.39 -4.80
N LEU A 4 -22.79 23.42 -3.47
CA LEU A 4 -24.05 23.31 -2.73
C LEU A 4 -24.39 24.67 -2.14
N THR A 5 -25.59 25.14 -2.39
CA THR A 5 -26.07 26.42 -1.85
C THR A 5 -27.32 26.21 -1.01
N LEU A 6 -27.31 26.78 0.19
CA LEU A 6 -28.52 26.87 1.03
C LEU A 6 -29.17 28.22 0.79
N GLN A 7 -30.44 28.19 0.39
CA GLN A 7 -31.20 29.42 0.11
C GLN A 7 -32.40 29.58 1.06
N LYS A 8 -32.65 30.79 1.51
CA LYS A 8 -33.85 31.20 2.23
C LYS A 8 -34.47 32.41 1.57
N GLU A 9 -35.73 32.34 1.17
CA GLU A 9 -36.49 33.42 0.51
C GLU A 9 -35.75 33.98 -0.73
N GLY A 10 -35.07 33.09 -1.51
CA GLY A 10 -34.31 33.46 -2.70
C GLY A 10 -32.91 34.06 -2.43
N GLN A 11 -32.50 34.18 -1.18
CA GLN A 11 -31.16 34.61 -0.81
C GLN A 11 -30.28 33.43 -0.44
N CYS A 12 -29.06 33.38 -1.00
CA CYS A 12 -28.06 32.41 -0.61
C CYS A 12 -27.53 32.76 0.80
N ILE A 13 -27.75 31.88 1.75
CA ILE A 13 -27.32 32.04 3.15
C ILE A 13 -26.11 31.20 3.50
N ASP A 14 -25.81 30.16 2.69
CA ASP A 14 -24.59 29.35 2.84
C ASP A 14 -24.19 28.75 1.49
N ARG A 15 -22.88 28.53 1.30
CA ARG A 15 -22.30 27.93 0.11
C ARG A 15 -21.15 27.03 0.49
N ILE A 16 -21.21 25.77 0.03
CA ILE A 16 -20.18 24.78 0.23
C ILE A 16 -19.65 24.34 -1.14
N SER A 17 -18.33 24.35 -1.30
CA SER A 17 -17.66 23.77 -2.44
C SER A 17 -17.17 22.36 -2.09
N SER A 18 -17.42 21.42 -2.98
CA SER A 18 -17.03 20.03 -2.84
C SER A 18 -16.63 19.45 -4.22
N TYR A 19 -16.36 18.17 -4.28
CA TYR A 19 -16.06 17.47 -5.53
C TYR A 19 -16.51 16.00 -5.46
N ALA A 20 -16.57 15.36 -6.60
CA ALA A 20 -16.75 13.92 -6.73
C ALA A 20 -15.90 13.40 -7.90
N GLY A 21 -15.51 12.14 -7.84
CA GLY A 21 -14.84 11.45 -8.92
C GLY A 21 -15.58 10.15 -9.29
N LEU A 22 -15.76 9.92 -10.60
CA LEU A 22 -16.32 8.68 -11.11
C LEU A 22 -15.18 7.81 -11.63
N ARG A 23 -15.10 6.59 -11.12
CA ARG A 23 -14.16 5.59 -11.59
C ARG A 23 -14.71 4.18 -11.34
N SER A 24 -14.23 3.20 -12.09
CA SER A 24 -14.43 1.79 -11.78
C SER A 24 -13.10 1.13 -11.44
N ILE A 25 -13.15 0.15 -10.54
CA ILE A 25 -12.00 -0.71 -10.21
C ILE A 25 -12.50 -2.15 -10.31
N THR A 26 -11.82 -2.96 -11.11
CA THR A 26 -12.10 -4.38 -11.24
C THR A 26 -10.81 -5.18 -11.17
N VAL A 27 -10.92 -6.44 -10.77
CA VAL A 27 -9.81 -7.38 -10.77
C VAL A 27 -10.15 -8.49 -11.75
N GLU A 28 -9.40 -8.61 -12.83
CA GLU A 28 -9.63 -9.56 -13.90
C GLU A 28 -8.29 -10.17 -14.36
N ASP A 29 -8.20 -11.48 -14.46
CA ASP A 29 -7.01 -12.19 -14.91
C ASP A 29 -5.69 -11.77 -14.20
N ASN A 30 -5.76 -11.60 -12.88
CA ASN A 30 -4.64 -11.10 -12.05
C ASN A 30 -4.18 -9.68 -12.43
N LYS A 31 -5.06 -8.85 -12.96
CA LYS A 31 -4.80 -7.44 -13.25
C LYS A 31 -5.81 -6.58 -12.51
N ILE A 32 -5.32 -5.45 -12.01
CA ILE A 32 -6.19 -4.41 -11.46
C ILE A 32 -6.49 -3.44 -12.59
N LEU A 33 -7.77 -3.29 -12.93
CA LEU A 33 -8.21 -2.38 -13.96
C LEU A 33 -8.84 -1.15 -13.32
N ILE A 34 -8.38 0.03 -13.76
CA ILE A 34 -9.00 1.31 -13.42
C ILE A 34 -9.65 1.86 -14.68
N ASN A 35 -10.97 2.08 -14.63
CA ASN A 35 -11.76 2.48 -15.80
C ASN A 35 -11.59 1.54 -17.02
N GLY A 36 -11.55 0.23 -16.74
CA GLY A 36 -11.39 -0.81 -17.74
C GLY A 36 -10.00 -0.94 -18.36
N LYS A 37 -8.99 -0.23 -17.85
CA LYS A 37 -7.61 -0.31 -18.32
C LYS A 37 -6.72 -0.92 -17.25
N PRO A 38 -5.86 -1.89 -17.58
CA PRO A 38 -4.90 -2.43 -16.63
C PRO A 38 -3.91 -1.34 -16.20
N VAL A 39 -3.73 -1.23 -14.89
CA VAL A 39 -2.79 -0.29 -14.29
C VAL A 39 -1.88 -1.08 -13.37
N PHE A 40 -0.59 -1.10 -13.70
CA PHE A 40 0.39 -1.64 -12.77
C PHE A 40 0.55 -0.68 -11.59
N GLN A 41 0.25 -1.16 -10.38
CA GLN A 41 0.34 -0.34 -9.19
C GLN A 41 1.76 -0.37 -8.63
N ARG A 42 2.47 0.74 -8.77
CA ARG A 42 3.81 1.00 -8.24
C ARG A 42 3.67 1.71 -6.92
N LEU A 43 3.49 0.94 -5.86
CA LEU A 43 3.18 1.48 -4.54
C LEU A 43 4.42 1.58 -3.66
N VAL A 44 4.33 2.46 -2.69
CA VAL A 44 5.27 2.56 -1.57
C VAL A 44 4.52 2.45 -0.26
N LEU A 45 5.14 1.87 0.75
CA LEU A 45 4.61 1.82 2.11
C LEU A 45 4.77 3.20 2.76
N ASP A 46 3.67 3.74 3.27
CA ASP A 46 3.63 5.00 4.01
C ASP A 46 2.99 4.79 5.38
N GLN A 47 3.76 5.02 6.44
CA GLN A 47 3.30 4.84 7.82
C GLN A 47 2.68 6.11 8.41
N GLY A 48 2.81 7.27 7.74
CA GLY A 48 2.22 8.53 8.20
C GLY A 48 2.84 9.08 9.49
N PHE A 49 4.14 8.86 9.72
CA PHE A 49 4.87 9.39 10.87
C PHE A 49 5.63 10.66 10.53
N TYR A 50 5.75 11.57 11.50
CA TYR A 50 6.43 12.85 11.38
C TYR A 50 7.31 13.13 12.59
N PRO A 51 8.50 13.77 12.41
CA PRO A 51 9.42 14.05 13.51
C PRO A 51 8.79 14.87 14.65
N ASP A 52 7.99 15.88 14.30
CA ASP A 52 7.40 16.81 15.27
C ASP A 52 6.02 16.39 15.77
N GLY A 53 5.23 15.76 14.89
CA GLY A 53 3.84 15.38 15.19
C GLY A 53 3.66 13.92 15.57
N ILE A 54 4.70 13.10 15.45
CA ILE A 54 4.71 11.64 15.59
C ILE A 54 3.69 11.01 14.66
N TYR A 55 2.43 10.97 15.04
CA TYR A 55 1.33 10.35 14.30
C TYR A 55 0.40 11.35 13.59
N THR A 56 0.76 12.65 13.65
CA THR A 56 -0.02 13.74 13.06
C THR A 56 0.89 14.62 12.19
N ALA A 57 0.46 14.92 10.98
CA ALA A 57 1.19 15.84 10.11
C ALA A 57 1.25 17.26 10.72
N PRO A 58 2.39 17.94 10.69
CA PRO A 58 2.52 19.28 11.21
C PRO A 58 1.64 20.29 10.47
N THR A 59 1.51 20.15 9.16
CA THR A 59 0.71 21.03 8.30
C THR A 59 0.03 20.26 7.17
N ASP A 60 -0.94 20.89 6.52
CA ASP A 60 -1.61 20.38 5.32
C ASP A 60 -0.62 20.18 4.15
N GLU A 61 0.38 21.07 4.04
CA GLU A 61 1.42 20.98 3.02
C GLU A 61 2.35 19.78 3.25
N ASP A 62 2.55 19.33 4.48
CA ASP A 62 3.35 18.13 4.77
C ASP A 62 2.65 16.87 4.26
N LEU A 63 1.32 16.78 4.39
CA LEU A 63 0.53 15.68 3.81
C LEU A 63 0.66 15.63 2.28
N LYS A 64 0.54 16.78 1.64
CA LYS A 64 0.70 16.92 0.19
C LYS A 64 2.12 16.56 -0.26
N ARG A 65 3.12 17.03 0.49
CA ARG A 65 4.54 16.81 0.20
C ARG A 65 4.91 15.34 0.18
N ASP A 66 4.39 14.52 1.09
CA ASP A 66 4.67 13.08 1.12
C ASP A 66 4.18 12.41 -0.18
N ILE A 67 3.01 12.80 -0.70
CA ILE A 67 2.51 12.34 -2.00
C ILE A 67 3.42 12.83 -3.14
N GLU A 68 3.80 14.10 -3.15
CA GLU A 68 4.67 14.69 -4.18
C GLU A 68 6.07 14.03 -4.20
N ILE A 69 6.64 13.75 -3.03
CA ILE A 69 7.89 12.99 -2.87
C ILE A 69 7.75 11.59 -3.48
N SER A 70 6.69 10.87 -3.12
CA SER A 70 6.42 9.55 -3.65
C SER A 70 6.28 9.54 -5.17
N MET A 71 5.48 10.44 -5.73
CA MET A 71 5.32 10.59 -7.18
C MET A 71 6.62 11.02 -7.86
N GLY A 72 7.42 11.84 -7.19
CA GLY A 72 8.76 12.24 -7.63
C GLY A 72 9.73 11.06 -7.79
N LEU A 73 9.54 10.00 -7.02
CA LEU A 73 10.27 8.73 -7.11
C LEU A 73 9.68 7.76 -8.15
N GLY A 74 8.58 8.14 -8.83
CA GLY A 74 7.94 7.30 -9.85
C GLY A 74 6.93 6.29 -9.31
N PHE A 75 6.55 6.36 -8.03
CA PHE A 75 5.40 5.64 -7.52
C PHE A 75 4.10 6.30 -8.00
N ASN A 76 3.05 5.51 -8.19
CA ASN A 76 1.73 6.01 -8.56
C ASN A 76 0.70 5.85 -7.42
N GLY A 77 1.15 5.40 -6.25
CA GLY A 77 0.30 5.22 -5.09
C GLY A 77 1.05 4.72 -3.85
N ALA A 78 0.30 4.54 -2.78
CA ALA A 78 0.80 4.00 -1.51
C ALA A 78 -0.17 2.99 -0.89
N ARG A 79 0.39 2.12 -0.07
CA ARG A 79 -0.34 1.41 0.97
C ARG A 79 -0.15 2.18 2.28
N LEU A 80 -1.26 2.66 2.87
CA LEU A 80 -1.27 3.48 4.09
C LEU A 80 -1.19 2.58 5.30
N HIS A 81 0.05 2.23 5.69
CA HIS A 81 0.33 1.13 6.60
C HIS A 81 -0.08 1.42 8.04
N GLN A 82 -0.92 0.54 8.61
CA GLN A 82 -1.30 0.52 10.02
C GLN A 82 -1.84 1.86 10.55
N LYS A 83 -2.48 2.65 9.66
CA LYS A 83 -3.04 3.95 10.00
C LYS A 83 -4.20 4.33 9.10
N ILE A 84 -5.30 4.80 9.69
CA ILE A 84 -6.34 5.53 8.98
C ILE A 84 -5.85 6.98 8.85
N PHE A 85 -5.44 7.37 7.64
CA PHE A 85 -4.86 8.69 7.38
C PHE A 85 -5.91 9.80 7.50
N GLU A 86 -5.42 11.02 7.66
CA GLU A 86 -6.23 12.22 7.73
C GLU A 86 -7.02 12.45 6.42
N PRO A 87 -8.28 12.91 6.47
CA PRO A 87 -9.06 13.20 5.26
C PRO A 87 -8.36 14.17 4.30
N ARG A 88 -7.50 15.05 4.81
CA ARG A 88 -6.70 15.97 4.00
C ARG A 88 -5.64 15.30 3.15
N PHE A 89 -5.07 14.18 3.63
CA PHE A 89 -4.18 13.35 2.81
C PHE A 89 -4.95 12.76 1.61
N LEU A 90 -6.13 12.23 1.86
CA LEU A 90 -6.98 11.65 0.80
C LEU A 90 -7.45 12.73 -0.19
N TYR A 91 -7.74 13.93 0.28
CA TYR A 91 -8.02 15.07 -0.60
C TYR A 91 -6.86 15.36 -1.57
N TRP A 92 -5.63 15.39 -1.07
CA TRP A 92 -4.45 15.59 -1.93
C TRP A 92 -4.20 14.42 -2.85
N ALA A 93 -4.43 13.19 -2.39
CA ALA A 93 -4.36 12.00 -3.23
C ALA A 93 -5.37 12.07 -4.39
N ASP A 94 -6.62 12.49 -4.12
CA ASP A 94 -7.63 12.71 -5.17
C ASP A 94 -7.21 13.79 -6.16
N LYS A 95 -6.68 14.92 -5.66
CA LYS A 95 -6.27 16.05 -6.50
C LYS A 95 -5.07 15.75 -7.38
N LEU A 96 -4.14 14.96 -6.89
CA LEU A 96 -2.89 14.64 -7.59
C LEU A 96 -2.99 13.34 -8.43
N GLY A 97 -4.10 12.60 -8.30
CA GLY A 97 -4.29 11.31 -9.00
C GLY A 97 -3.42 10.19 -8.43
N TYR A 98 -3.19 10.19 -7.13
CA TYR A 98 -2.39 9.22 -6.40
C TYR A 98 -3.26 8.07 -5.88
N LEU A 99 -2.86 6.84 -6.14
CA LEU A 99 -3.63 5.65 -5.77
C LEU A 99 -3.37 5.28 -4.29
N VAL A 100 -4.43 4.91 -3.58
CA VAL A 100 -4.34 4.63 -2.14
C VAL A 100 -5.00 3.30 -1.81
N TRP A 101 -4.31 2.46 -1.04
CA TRP A 101 -4.88 1.35 -0.30
C TRP A 101 -5.12 1.78 1.13
N GLY A 102 -6.39 1.81 1.55
CA GLY A 102 -6.78 2.17 2.92
C GLY A 102 -6.61 1.00 3.85
N GLU A 103 -5.94 1.22 4.99
CA GLU A 103 -5.62 0.20 5.98
C GLU A 103 -6.00 0.66 7.39
N HIS A 104 -6.29 -0.28 8.29
CA HIS A 104 -6.54 0.00 9.70
C HIS A 104 -5.33 -0.39 10.56
N ALA A 105 -5.12 0.28 11.67
CA ALA A 105 -4.14 -0.07 12.69
C ALA A 105 -4.60 -1.31 13.46
N SER A 106 -4.21 -2.50 13.02
CA SER A 106 -4.57 -3.76 13.67
C SER A 106 -3.55 -4.20 14.72
N TRP A 107 -2.30 -3.76 14.62
CA TRP A 107 -1.28 -4.08 15.61
C TRP A 107 -1.52 -3.38 16.95
N GLY A 108 -1.25 -4.08 18.05
CA GLY A 108 -1.54 -3.59 19.39
C GLY A 108 -2.97 -3.84 19.87
N LEU A 109 -3.87 -4.25 18.98
CA LEU A 109 -5.19 -4.77 19.31
C LEU A 109 -5.18 -6.30 19.20
N ASP A 110 -5.66 -7.00 20.20
CA ASP A 110 -5.85 -8.45 20.10
C ASP A 110 -7.09 -8.74 19.22
N ILE A 111 -6.81 -9.11 17.99
CA ILE A 111 -7.80 -9.51 16.98
C ILE A 111 -7.78 -11.02 16.71
N SER A 112 -7.09 -11.81 17.54
CA SER A 112 -6.94 -13.25 17.33
C SER A 112 -8.25 -14.01 17.48
N GLY A 113 -9.23 -13.44 18.19
CA GLY A 113 -10.55 -13.99 18.40
C GLY A 113 -11.69 -12.98 18.20
N PRO A 114 -12.96 -13.43 18.30
CA PRO A 114 -14.14 -12.59 18.06
C PRO A 114 -14.26 -11.36 18.96
N GLU A 115 -13.69 -11.41 20.15
CA GLU A 115 -13.75 -10.30 21.13
C GLU A 115 -13.06 -9.04 20.60
N GLY A 116 -12.03 -9.22 19.75
CA GLY A 116 -11.34 -8.10 19.10
C GLY A 116 -12.25 -7.28 18.18
N LEU A 117 -13.30 -7.90 17.62
CA LEU A 117 -14.24 -7.25 16.72
C LEU A 117 -15.07 -6.16 17.41
N GLU A 118 -15.31 -6.25 18.72
CA GLU A 118 -16.07 -5.24 19.48
C GLU A 118 -15.41 -3.85 19.39
N ARG A 119 -14.09 -3.81 19.29
CA ARG A 119 -13.31 -2.56 19.17
C ARG A 119 -12.95 -2.25 17.73
N PHE A 120 -12.58 -3.25 16.95
CA PHE A 120 -12.12 -3.08 15.58
C PHE A 120 -13.25 -2.62 14.64
N LEU A 121 -14.39 -3.30 14.65
CA LEU A 121 -15.46 -3.05 13.68
C LEU A 121 -16.06 -1.64 13.75
N PRO A 122 -16.35 -1.05 14.91
CA PRO A 122 -16.88 0.32 14.94
C PRO A 122 -15.95 1.32 14.27
N GLU A 123 -14.66 1.29 14.59
CA GLU A 123 -13.67 2.20 13.99
C GLU A 123 -13.48 1.95 12.50
N TRP A 124 -13.45 0.67 12.09
CA TRP A 124 -13.33 0.32 10.69
C TRP A 124 -14.53 0.78 9.85
N LEU A 125 -15.74 0.61 10.37
CA LEU A 125 -16.98 1.08 9.72
C LEU A 125 -17.00 2.60 9.58
N GLU A 126 -16.61 3.34 10.62
CA GLU A 126 -16.52 4.80 10.57
C GLU A 126 -15.46 5.25 9.51
N ALA A 127 -14.33 4.55 9.43
CA ALA A 127 -13.32 4.83 8.43
C ALA A 127 -13.83 4.59 7.00
N LEU A 128 -14.49 3.45 6.77
CA LEU A 128 -15.09 3.11 5.46
C LEU A 128 -16.14 4.15 5.06
N GLU A 129 -17.04 4.54 5.97
CA GLU A 129 -18.09 5.52 5.72
C GLU A 129 -17.51 6.91 5.43
N ARG A 130 -16.55 7.35 6.24
CA ARG A 130 -15.86 8.64 6.06
C ARG A 130 -15.17 8.74 4.70
N ASP A 131 -14.45 7.68 4.32
CA ASP A 131 -13.52 7.71 3.18
C ASP A 131 -14.11 7.15 1.88
N PHE A 132 -15.35 6.64 1.93
CA PHE A 132 -16.03 5.99 0.80
C PHE A 132 -15.98 6.80 -0.51
N ASN A 133 -16.15 8.12 -0.42
CA ASN A 133 -16.26 9.00 -1.59
C ASN A 133 -14.91 9.46 -2.18
N HIS A 134 -13.78 9.07 -1.59
CA HIS A 134 -12.46 9.41 -2.15
C HIS A 134 -12.13 8.52 -3.37
N PRO A 135 -12.06 9.10 -4.59
CA PRO A 135 -11.76 8.31 -5.79
C PRO A 135 -10.33 7.77 -5.83
N SER A 136 -9.41 8.34 -5.07
CA SER A 136 -8.03 7.85 -4.94
C SER A 136 -7.93 6.49 -4.25
N ILE A 137 -8.88 6.14 -3.37
CA ILE A 137 -8.87 4.84 -2.71
C ILE A 137 -9.25 3.76 -3.72
N VAL A 138 -8.32 2.85 -3.98
CA VAL A 138 -8.46 1.77 -4.97
C VAL A 138 -8.65 0.40 -4.37
N GLY A 139 -8.50 0.27 -3.06
CA GLY A 139 -8.74 -0.98 -2.33
C GLY A 139 -8.65 -0.77 -0.82
N TRP A 140 -9.12 -1.76 -0.09
CA TRP A 140 -9.14 -1.82 1.36
C TRP A 140 -8.32 -2.99 1.88
N CYS A 141 -7.61 -2.79 2.99
CA CYS A 141 -6.82 -3.81 3.66
C CYS A 141 -7.01 -3.66 5.18
N PRO A 142 -8.00 -4.34 5.81
CA PRO A 142 -8.29 -4.16 7.22
C PRO A 142 -7.18 -4.64 8.15
N PHE A 143 -6.41 -5.68 7.76
CA PHE A 143 -5.41 -6.30 8.62
C PHE A 143 -4.05 -6.43 7.93
N ASN A 144 -3.01 -6.54 8.73
CA ASN A 144 -1.64 -6.76 8.28
C ASN A 144 -0.98 -7.90 9.06
N GLU A 145 -0.32 -8.80 8.34
CA GLU A 145 0.55 -9.88 8.85
C GLU A 145 -0.07 -10.70 9.99
N THR A 146 -1.31 -11.12 9.82
CA THR A 146 -1.97 -11.98 10.79
C THR A 146 -1.34 -13.38 10.82
N SER A 147 -1.21 -13.91 12.03
CA SER A 147 -0.59 -15.23 12.26
C SER A 147 -1.50 -16.39 11.89
N ARG A 148 -0.94 -17.60 11.81
CA ARG A 148 -1.72 -18.83 11.59
C ARG A 148 -2.65 -19.20 12.74
N SER A 149 -2.47 -18.63 13.92
CA SER A 149 -3.36 -18.80 15.07
C SER A 149 -4.56 -17.85 15.04
N GLN A 150 -4.65 -17.00 14.02
CA GLN A 150 -5.78 -16.12 13.81
C GLN A 150 -7.06 -16.92 13.60
N ASP A 151 -8.14 -16.53 14.29
CA ASP A 151 -9.47 -17.06 14.00
C ASP A 151 -9.90 -16.59 12.59
N GLU A 152 -10.08 -17.55 11.69
CA GLU A 152 -10.45 -17.29 10.30
C GLU A 152 -11.79 -16.56 10.16
N GLU A 153 -12.74 -16.78 11.09
CA GLU A 153 -14.05 -16.12 11.05
C GLU A 153 -13.96 -14.63 11.37
N VAL A 154 -12.95 -14.19 12.11
CA VAL A 154 -12.64 -12.75 12.28
C VAL A 154 -12.30 -12.11 10.93
N LEU A 155 -11.37 -12.68 10.19
CA LEU A 155 -10.97 -12.19 8.86
C LEU A 155 -12.15 -12.23 7.90
N ARG A 156 -12.87 -13.36 7.85
CA ARG A 156 -14.04 -13.56 6.99
C ARG A 156 -15.17 -12.56 7.31
N THR A 157 -15.39 -12.29 8.58
CA THR A 157 -16.41 -11.33 9.02
C THR A 157 -16.06 -9.92 8.59
N VAL A 158 -14.82 -9.47 8.83
CA VAL A 158 -14.39 -8.11 8.46
C VAL A 158 -14.38 -7.94 6.94
N TYR A 159 -13.91 -8.94 6.18
CA TYR A 159 -14.01 -8.91 4.72
C TYR A 159 -15.47 -8.71 4.26
N ARG A 160 -16.40 -9.54 4.77
CA ARG A 160 -17.83 -9.46 4.39
C ARG A 160 -18.44 -8.10 4.75
N VAL A 161 -18.15 -7.60 5.94
CA VAL A 161 -18.63 -6.28 6.38
C VAL A 161 -18.07 -5.18 5.48
N THR A 162 -16.79 -5.22 5.15
CA THR A 162 -16.17 -4.28 4.22
C THR A 162 -16.87 -4.30 2.86
N LYS A 163 -17.11 -5.49 2.30
CA LYS A 163 -17.83 -5.65 1.02
C LYS A 163 -19.30 -5.25 1.07
N MET A 164 -19.94 -5.32 2.24
CA MET A 164 -21.32 -4.82 2.43
C MET A 164 -21.37 -3.29 2.41
N VAL A 165 -20.37 -2.62 2.98
CA VAL A 165 -20.27 -1.15 2.95
C VAL A 165 -19.77 -0.68 1.59
N ASP A 166 -18.74 -1.32 1.04
CA ASP A 166 -18.15 -0.97 -0.25
C ASP A 166 -17.91 -2.19 -1.13
N SER A 167 -18.87 -2.48 -1.99
CA SER A 167 -18.76 -3.55 -3.00
C SER A 167 -17.96 -3.13 -4.24
N THR A 168 -17.57 -1.87 -4.36
CA THR A 168 -16.97 -1.28 -5.57
C THR A 168 -15.45 -1.38 -5.61
N ARG A 169 -14.82 -1.70 -4.50
CA ARG A 169 -13.36 -1.83 -4.36
C ARG A 169 -12.96 -3.25 -3.97
N PRO A 170 -11.80 -3.73 -4.44
CA PRO A 170 -11.22 -4.96 -3.95
C PRO A 170 -10.80 -4.83 -2.49
N VAL A 171 -10.84 -5.96 -1.80
CA VAL A 171 -10.42 -6.10 -0.41
C VAL A 171 -9.34 -7.17 -0.32
N ILE A 172 -8.22 -6.83 0.30
CA ILE A 172 -7.23 -7.79 0.80
C ILE A 172 -7.60 -8.03 2.25
N ASP A 173 -7.98 -9.25 2.60
CA ASP A 173 -8.47 -9.58 3.96
C ASP A 173 -7.41 -9.33 5.03
N THR A 174 -6.17 -9.70 4.75
CA THR A 174 -5.00 -9.39 5.57
C THR A 174 -3.78 -9.38 4.67
N SER A 175 -2.98 -8.31 4.70
CA SER A 175 -1.82 -8.22 3.83
C SER A 175 -0.71 -9.15 4.28
N GLY A 176 -0.17 -9.87 3.34
CA GLY A 176 1.17 -10.45 3.35
C GLY A 176 1.30 -11.89 3.81
N TYR A 177 0.48 -12.40 4.73
CA TYR A 177 0.69 -13.74 5.29
C TYR A 177 -0.44 -14.71 4.92
N ILE A 178 -1.41 -14.93 5.80
CA ILE A 178 -2.51 -15.86 5.53
C ILE A 178 -3.64 -15.14 4.81
N HIS A 179 -4.31 -15.84 3.89
CA HIS A 179 -5.56 -15.39 3.32
C HIS A 179 -6.67 -16.39 3.60
N VAL A 180 -7.84 -15.90 3.95
CA VAL A 180 -9.05 -16.70 4.20
C VAL A 180 -10.10 -16.43 3.12
N VAL A 181 -10.30 -15.16 2.79
CA VAL A 181 -11.19 -14.70 1.73
C VAL A 181 -10.73 -13.33 1.23
N THR A 182 -10.15 -13.29 0.04
CA THR A 182 -9.55 -12.07 -0.51
C THR A 182 -9.92 -11.89 -1.97
N ASP A 183 -10.05 -10.64 -2.42
CA ASP A 183 -10.20 -10.32 -3.85
C ASP A 183 -8.85 -10.32 -4.58
N ILE A 184 -7.77 -10.06 -3.86
CA ILE A 184 -6.40 -10.06 -4.38
C ILE A 184 -5.53 -10.85 -3.41
N GLU A 185 -4.80 -11.83 -3.92
CA GLU A 185 -3.83 -12.57 -3.15
C GLU A 185 -2.49 -11.83 -3.20
N ASP A 186 -1.95 -11.49 -2.03
CA ASP A 186 -0.71 -10.73 -1.87
C ASP A 186 0.27 -11.43 -0.93
N ILE A 187 1.52 -11.00 -0.95
CA ILE A 187 2.59 -11.58 -0.14
C ILE A 187 3.59 -10.51 0.32
N HIS A 188 4.16 -10.67 1.51
CA HIS A 188 5.36 -9.96 1.95
C HIS A 188 6.60 -10.80 1.70
N ASP A 189 7.58 -10.24 1.01
CA ASP A 189 8.83 -10.94 0.70
C ASP A 189 10.03 -10.00 0.80
N TYR A 190 10.77 -10.14 1.88
CA TYR A 190 11.96 -9.35 2.17
C TYR A 190 13.28 -10.06 1.77
N GLU A 191 13.23 -11.00 0.82
CA GLU A 191 14.43 -11.59 0.26
C GLU A 191 15.31 -10.52 -0.39
N GLN A 192 16.58 -10.51 -0.01
CA GLN A 192 17.54 -9.51 -0.47
C GLN A 192 18.42 -9.99 -1.63
N ASN A 193 18.42 -11.28 -1.91
CA ASN A 193 19.09 -11.84 -3.09
C ASN A 193 18.13 -11.80 -4.29
N PRO A 194 18.39 -10.98 -5.32
CA PRO A 194 17.46 -10.82 -6.44
C PRO A 194 17.19 -12.11 -7.24
N GLU A 195 18.15 -13.02 -7.33
CA GLU A 195 17.98 -14.28 -8.06
C GLU A 195 17.05 -15.22 -7.28
N ILE A 196 17.21 -15.32 -5.94
CA ILE A 196 16.32 -16.10 -5.10
C ILE A 196 14.92 -15.50 -5.11
N PHE A 197 14.81 -14.17 -4.97
CA PHE A 197 13.55 -13.42 -5.03
C PHE A 197 12.80 -13.72 -6.33
N LYS A 198 13.47 -13.58 -7.48
CA LYS A 198 12.90 -13.86 -8.79
C LYS A 198 12.45 -15.32 -8.94
N GLN A 199 13.29 -16.27 -8.51
CA GLN A 199 12.99 -17.71 -8.62
C GLN A 199 11.74 -18.12 -7.84
N ARG A 200 11.40 -17.44 -6.73
CA ARG A 200 10.19 -17.74 -5.96
C ARG A 200 8.92 -17.59 -6.77
N TYR A 201 8.88 -16.64 -7.71
CA TYR A 201 7.69 -16.33 -8.50
C TYR A 201 7.64 -17.03 -9.86
N GLU A 202 8.71 -17.67 -10.31
CA GLU A 202 8.73 -18.34 -11.62
C GLU A 202 7.58 -19.37 -11.81
N PRO A 203 7.14 -20.15 -10.78
CA PRO A 203 6.03 -21.08 -10.95
C PRO A 203 4.71 -20.41 -11.38
N LEU A 204 4.50 -19.13 -11.04
CA LEU A 204 3.29 -18.41 -11.42
C LEU A 204 3.18 -18.22 -12.95
N LYS A 205 4.31 -18.14 -13.66
CA LYS A 205 4.32 -18.04 -15.13
C LYS A 205 3.75 -19.30 -15.80
N GLU A 206 3.90 -20.43 -15.13
CA GLU A 206 3.38 -21.74 -15.56
C GLU A 206 1.94 -21.99 -15.08
N GLY A 207 1.31 -21.01 -14.44
CA GLY A 207 -0.03 -21.15 -13.85
C GLY A 207 -0.07 -22.03 -12.61
N LYS A 208 1.06 -22.18 -11.91
CA LYS A 208 1.17 -22.88 -10.64
C LYS A 208 1.18 -21.90 -9.48
N GLY A 209 0.75 -22.34 -8.29
CA GLY A 209 0.96 -21.60 -7.04
C GLY A 209 2.40 -21.71 -6.55
N ILE A 210 2.70 -20.98 -5.49
CA ILE A 210 4.01 -21.02 -4.82
C ILE A 210 3.89 -21.50 -3.38
N VAL A 211 5.00 -21.97 -2.82
CA VAL A 211 5.17 -22.26 -1.40
C VAL A 211 6.18 -21.27 -0.84
N ALA A 212 5.76 -20.44 0.11
CA ALA A 212 6.59 -19.45 0.75
C ALA A 212 7.27 -20.03 1.99
N ASP A 213 8.42 -20.69 1.79
CA ASP A 213 9.17 -21.33 2.89
C ASP A 213 9.62 -20.31 3.94
N HIS A 214 9.95 -19.09 3.53
CA HIS A 214 10.31 -17.97 4.41
C HIS A 214 9.16 -17.54 5.32
N LEU A 215 7.91 -17.84 4.96
CA LEU A 215 6.70 -17.65 5.77
C LEU A 215 6.23 -18.98 6.40
N GLY A 216 7.15 -19.90 6.69
CA GLY A 216 6.83 -21.19 7.30
C GLY A 216 6.01 -22.11 6.40
N GLY A 217 6.20 -22.06 5.09
CA GLY A 217 5.56 -22.92 4.11
C GLY A 217 4.10 -22.54 3.83
N LEU A 218 3.73 -21.25 3.89
CA LEU A 218 2.44 -20.77 3.41
C LEU A 218 2.31 -21.03 1.91
N LYS A 219 1.12 -21.41 1.50
CA LYS A 219 0.81 -21.70 0.11
C LYS A 219 -0.03 -20.58 -0.48
N TYR A 220 0.41 -20.09 -1.61
CA TYR A 220 -0.30 -19.10 -2.43
C TYR A 220 -0.76 -19.75 -3.72
N SER A 221 -1.91 -19.35 -4.20
CA SER A 221 -2.49 -19.90 -5.43
C SER A 221 -1.78 -19.29 -6.67
N LYS A 222 -2.17 -19.78 -7.85
CA LYS A 222 -1.75 -19.17 -9.13
C LYS A 222 -2.25 -17.73 -9.33
N ASN A 223 -3.13 -17.25 -8.45
CA ASN A 223 -3.71 -15.91 -8.52
C ASN A 223 -2.92 -14.87 -7.72
N LEU A 224 -1.84 -15.28 -7.04
CA LEU A 224 -0.92 -14.34 -6.42
C LEU A 224 -0.40 -13.36 -7.47
N CYS A 225 -0.64 -12.07 -7.27
CA CYS A 225 -0.27 -11.04 -8.25
C CYS A 225 0.25 -9.74 -7.64
N PHE A 226 0.40 -9.67 -6.32
CA PHE A 226 0.85 -8.47 -5.64
C PHE A 226 1.89 -8.82 -4.58
N VAL A 227 3.08 -8.23 -4.66
CA VAL A 227 4.07 -8.25 -3.57
C VAL A 227 3.89 -6.95 -2.79
N SER A 228 3.10 -7.03 -1.74
CA SER A 228 2.58 -5.87 -0.99
C SER A 228 3.53 -5.30 0.04
N GLU A 229 4.64 -6.01 0.29
CA GLU A 229 5.84 -5.48 0.93
C GLU A 229 7.07 -6.21 0.39
N TYR A 230 8.09 -5.44 -0.04
CA TYR A 230 9.39 -5.97 -0.44
C TYR A 230 10.51 -4.95 -0.25
N GLY A 231 11.72 -5.42 -0.40
CA GLY A 231 12.92 -4.62 -0.31
C GLY A 231 13.25 -4.26 1.13
N GLY A 232 12.75 -3.16 1.64
CA GLY A 232 13.03 -2.73 3.01
C GLY A 232 14.53 -2.64 3.29
N ILE A 233 15.34 -2.32 2.26
CA ILE A 233 16.79 -2.42 2.28
C ILE A 233 17.35 -1.48 3.35
N TRP A 234 18.02 -2.04 4.34
CA TRP A 234 18.66 -1.25 5.38
C TRP A 234 19.72 -0.30 4.81
N TRP A 235 19.48 1.01 4.94
CA TRP A 235 20.45 2.02 4.53
C TRP A 235 20.46 3.22 5.47
N SER A 236 21.56 3.36 6.20
CA SER A 236 21.87 4.56 6.97
C SER A 236 23.37 4.87 6.86
N PRO A 237 23.77 6.09 6.47
CA PRO A 237 25.19 6.49 6.46
C PRO A 237 25.86 6.32 7.82
N LYS A 238 25.13 6.53 8.90
CA LYS A 238 25.64 6.40 10.30
C LYS A 238 25.66 4.97 10.81
N ARG A 239 25.13 3.98 10.03
CA ARG A 239 25.01 2.57 10.44
C ARG A 239 24.15 2.34 11.69
N GLU A 240 23.27 3.27 12.00
CA GLU A 240 22.32 3.19 13.09
C GLU A 240 20.99 2.61 12.57
N GLY A 241 20.16 2.13 13.50
CA GLY A 241 18.83 1.59 13.19
C GLY A 241 18.87 0.21 12.54
N TRP A 242 17.77 -0.16 11.91
CA TRP A 242 17.60 -1.46 11.28
C TRP A 242 16.85 -1.37 9.93
N GLY A 243 16.92 -2.42 9.17
CA GLY A 243 16.20 -2.71 7.94
C GLY A 243 16.40 -4.17 7.58
N TYR A 244 15.87 -4.59 6.45
CA TYR A 244 15.93 -5.99 6.06
C TYR A 244 17.26 -6.35 5.37
N GLY A 245 17.78 -7.53 5.73
CA GLY A 245 18.99 -8.10 5.18
C GLY A 245 20.30 -7.40 5.56
N ALA A 246 21.37 -7.77 4.89
CA ALA A 246 22.66 -7.14 5.11
C ALA A 246 22.66 -5.72 4.52
N ARG A 247 23.18 -4.78 5.31
CA ARG A 247 23.35 -3.39 4.86
C ARG A 247 24.29 -3.34 3.64
N PRO A 248 23.90 -2.68 2.53
CA PRO A 248 24.79 -2.44 1.42
C PRO A 248 26.06 -1.65 1.82
N GLN A 249 27.16 -1.91 1.15
CA GLN A 249 28.43 -1.25 1.46
C GLN A 249 28.52 0.14 0.83
N SER A 250 27.77 0.40 -0.24
CA SER A 250 27.71 1.68 -0.95
C SER A 250 26.31 1.99 -1.47
N GLU A 251 26.10 3.22 -1.92
CA GLU A 251 24.86 3.63 -2.59
C GLU A 251 24.66 2.86 -3.90
N GLU A 252 25.71 2.58 -4.62
CA GLU A 252 25.66 1.82 -5.86
C GLU A 252 25.15 0.39 -5.61
N GLU A 253 25.63 -0.26 -4.54
CA GLU A 253 25.13 -1.59 -4.16
C GLU A 253 23.65 -1.54 -3.77
N PHE A 254 23.24 -0.50 -3.02
CA PHE A 254 21.83 -0.28 -2.72
C PHE A 254 20.99 -0.17 -4.00
N ILE A 255 21.39 0.73 -4.91
CA ILE A 255 20.66 1.00 -6.15
C ILE A 255 20.62 -0.25 -7.04
N GLN A 256 21.71 -1.02 -7.14
CA GLN A 256 21.73 -2.27 -7.90
C GLN A 256 20.74 -3.29 -7.32
N ARG A 257 20.71 -3.47 -6.00
CA ARG A 257 19.78 -4.39 -5.31
C ARG A 257 18.34 -3.93 -5.48
N TYR A 258 18.06 -2.64 -5.20
CA TYR A 258 16.74 -2.04 -5.40
C TYR A 258 16.23 -2.27 -6.82
N LYS A 259 17.07 -1.96 -7.82
CA LYS A 259 16.76 -2.13 -9.23
C LYS A 259 16.43 -3.59 -9.55
N ALA A 260 17.30 -4.52 -9.16
CA ALA A 260 17.12 -5.93 -9.49
C ALA A 260 15.85 -6.54 -8.88
N LEU A 261 15.52 -6.20 -7.63
CA LEU A 261 14.29 -6.63 -6.97
C LEU A 261 13.05 -6.02 -7.64
N THR A 262 13.08 -4.72 -7.96
CA THR A 262 11.97 -4.02 -8.60
C THR A 262 11.74 -4.53 -10.02
N GLU A 263 12.79 -4.71 -10.80
CA GLU A 263 12.70 -5.26 -12.17
C GLU A 263 12.20 -6.71 -12.20
N ALA A 264 12.51 -7.50 -11.17
CA ALA A 264 11.95 -8.86 -11.07
C ALA A 264 10.42 -8.85 -11.03
N LEU A 265 9.82 -7.86 -10.37
CA LEU A 265 8.36 -7.70 -10.30
C LEU A 265 7.78 -7.04 -11.55
N LEU A 266 8.40 -5.96 -12.04
CA LEU A 266 7.95 -5.26 -13.26
C LEU A 266 7.94 -6.18 -14.49
N ASN A 267 8.97 -7.03 -14.63
CA ASN A 267 9.11 -7.95 -15.75
C ASN A 267 8.32 -9.26 -15.59
N HIS A 268 7.61 -9.44 -14.48
CA HIS A 268 6.85 -10.67 -14.26
C HIS A 268 5.42 -10.55 -14.82
N PRO A 269 5.01 -11.41 -15.79
CA PRO A 269 3.74 -11.25 -16.52
C PRO A 269 2.48 -11.54 -15.69
N LYS A 270 2.62 -11.98 -14.44
CA LYS A 270 1.51 -12.25 -13.52
C LYS A 270 1.48 -11.26 -12.34
N MET A 271 2.45 -10.38 -12.21
CA MET A 271 2.43 -9.34 -11.19
C MET A 271 1.67 -8.12 -11.71
N CYS A 272 0.76 -7.61 -10.89
CA CYS A 272 -0.05 -6.42 -11.19
C CYS A 272 0.29 -5.22 -10.29
N ALA A 273 1.03 -5.47 -9.22
CA ALA A 273 1.41 -4.46 -8.24
C ALA A 273 2.67 -4.85 -7.48
N PHE A 274 3.34 -3.85 -6.97
CA PHE A 274 4.32 -3.98 -5.91
C PHE A 274 4.16 -2.85 -4.88
N CYS A 275 4.64 -3.05 -3.65
CA CYS A 275 4.76 -2.00 -2.65
C CYS A 275 6.14 -2.07 -1.98
N TYR A 276 6.97 -1.08 -2.23
CA TYR A 276 8.32 -1.00 -1.64
C TYR A 276 8.26 -0.50 -0.20
N THR A 277 8.96 -1.13 0.71
CA THR A 277 9.11 -0.73 2.11
C THR A 277 10.41 0.03 2.30
N GLN A 278 10.46 1.38 2.46
CA GLN A 278 9.31 2.26 2.56
C GLN A 278 9.64 3.67 2.02
N LEU A 279 8.71 4.61 2.12
CA LEU A 279 8.90 5.96 1.57
C LEU A 279 9.99 6.73 2.31
N TYR A 280 9.91 6.80 3.64
CA TYR A 280 10.86 7.47 4.52
C TYR A 280 11.14 6.63 5.77
N ASP A 281 12.25 6.92 6.43
CA ASP A 281 12.57 6.29 7.70
C ASP A 281 11.51 6.61 8.76
N VAL A 282 11.30 5.67 9.65
CA VAL A 282 10.45 5.84 10.83
C VAL A 282 11.28 5.51 12.06
N GLU A 283 11.68 6.54 12.80
CA GLU A 283 12.49 6.37 14.02
C GLU A 283 13.76 5.55 13.75
N GLN A 284 13.88 4.37 14.36
CA GLN A 284 15.01 3.43 14.17
C GLN A 284 14.89 2.53 12.95
N GLU A 285 13.75 2.51 12.27
CA GLU A 285 13.55 1.79 11.02
C GLU A 285 14.08 2.61 9.85
N VAL A 286 15.29 2.28 9.36
CA VAL A 286 16.04 3.13 8.43
C VAL A 286 16.16 2.50 7.04
N ASN A 287 15.05 2.03 6.51
CA ASN A 287 14.90 1.42 5.19
C ASN A 287 14.13 2.29 4.18
N GLY A 288 13.78 3.52 4.57
CA GLY A 288 13.15 4.48 3.68
C GLY A 288 14.04 4.95 2.56
N LEU A 289 13.44 5.42 1.46
CA LEU A 289 14.14 6.11 0.36
C LEU A 289 14.47 7.57 0.71
N TYR A 290 13.76 8.11 1.68
CA TYR A 290 14.00 9.40 2.33
C TYR A 290 14.33 9.19 3.81
N THR A 291 14.98 10.17 4.43
CA THR A 291 15.17 10.21 5.87
C THR A 291 13.84 10.54 6.57
N TYR A 292 13.79 10.37 7.89
CA TYR A 292 12.60 10.70 8.69
C TYR A 292 12.16 12.17 8.55
N ASP A 293 13.11 13.09 8.35
CA ASP A 293 12.87 14.52 8.09
C ASP A 293 12.71 14.87 6.59
N ARG A 294 12.38 13.87 5.74
CA ARG A 294 12.08 14.01 4.31
C ARG A 294 13.23 14.57 3.46
N LYS A 295 14.46 14.21 3.78
CA LYS A 295 15.60 14.46 2.89
C LYS A 295 15.87 13.24 2.02
N PRO A 296 16.13 13.39 0.73
CA PRO A 296 16.41 12.24 -0.13
C PRO A 296 17.71 11.55 0.31
N LYS A 297 17.70 10.23 0.38
CA LYS A 297 18.90 9.41 0.64
C LYS A 297 19.66 9.09 -0.65
N PHE A 298 18.98 9.16 -1.78
CA PHE A 298 19.48 8.82 -3.11
C PHE A 298 19.03 9.88 -4.10
N ASP A 299 19.63 9.90 -5.30
CA ASP A 299 19.11 10.72 -6.40
C ASP A 299 17.68 10.26 -6.77
N PRO A 300 16.64 11.09 -6.59
CA PRO A 300 15.28 10.72 -6.92
C PRO A 300 15.09 10.35 -8.39
N GLY A 301 15.88 10.93 -9.30
CA GLY A 301 15.84 10.63 -10.72
C GLY A 301 16.23 9.19 -11.05
N VAL A 302 17.21 8.64 -10.32
CA VAL A 302 17.65 7.25 -10.46
C VAL A 302 16.56 6.29 -10.01
N ILE A 303 15.95 6.53 -8.84
CA ILE A 303 14.84 5.70 -8.32
C ILE A 303 13.64 5.79 -9.28
N LYS A 304 13.29 7.01 -9.72
CA LYS A 304 12.21 7.22 -10.69
C LYS A 304 12.42 6.43 -11.97
N ALA A 305 13.62 6.47 -12.53
CA ALA A 305 13.94 5.76 -13.77
C ALA A 305 13.77 4.23 -13.63
N ILE A 306 14.01 3.67 -12.43
CA ILE A 306 13.75 2.26 -12.15
C ILE A 306 12.26 2.00 -12.06
N ASN A 307 11.54 2.77 -11.24
CA ASN A 307 10.11 2.54 -10.95
C ASN A 307 9.21 2.74 -12.17
N THR A 308 9.56 3.67 -13.06
CA THR A 308 8.74 4.01 -14.23
C THR A 308 9.02 3.16 -15.47
N GLN A 309 9.84 2.11 -15.36
CA GLN A 309 9.96 1.13 -16.44
C GLN A 309 8.60 0.49 -16.73
N LYS A 310 8.36 0.18 -18.00
CA LYS A 310 7.13 -0.47 -18.43
C LYS A 310 7.02 -1.85 -17.80
N ALA A 311 5.90 -2.13 -17.16
CA ALA A 311 5.65 -3.45 -16.61
C ALA A 311 5.13 -4.43 -17.68
N ALA A 312 5.39 -5.72 -17.50
CA ALA A 312 5.01 -6.76 -18.46
C ALA A 312 3.50 -6.80 -18.72
N ILE A 313 2.66 -6.46 -17.73
CA ILE A 313 1.21 -6.43 -17.92
C ILE A 313 0.69 -5.19 -18.68
N GLU A 314 1.54 -4.20 -18.93
CA GLU A 314 1.22 -2.96 -19.66
C GLU A 314 1.56 -3.06 -21.16
N GLU A 315 1.90 -4.25 -21.64
CA GLU A 315 2.18 -4.52 -23.06
C GLU A 315 0.96 -4.55 -23.96
#